data_3767e65073e8ff69ce95ee10624d04cf
#
_entry.id   3767e65073e8ff69ce95ee10624d04cf
#
_cell.length_a   1.000
_cell.length_b   1.000
_cell.length_c   1.000
_cell.angle_alpha   90.00
_cell.angle_beta   90.00
_cell.angle_gamma   90.00
#
_symmetry.space_group_name_H-M   'P 1'
#
loop_
_entity.id
_entity.type
_entity.pdbx_description
1 polymer ?
#
loop_
_entity_poly.entity_id
_entity_poly.type
_entity_poly.pdbx_seq_one_letter_code
_entity_poly.pdbx_strand_id
1 'polypeptide(L)'
;MMPMPVAYNMSGGGTAPAMKMSDVFILVSISILVGSLIMHSWPEPVSISNDVSHSKNLSLSDGDEVEMQFSASNATTVTISVEGEVVKEIVMAEASEENFVLKIKSSKDYNLVISVNGEDNTSITEVVISIDRQSMLDKIVYPIGVLLLVFGLYKRKEEKQLEHSEEEILDAEIDA
;
A
#
# COMPACT_ATOMS: atom_id res chain seq x y z
N MET A 1 59.94 23.50 -26.52
CA MET A 1 58.81 22.91 -27.25
C MET A 1 58.03 22.14 -26.27
N MET A 2 56.94 22.75 -25.73
CA MET A 2 56.04 22.07 -24.74
C MET A 2 54.92 21.38 -25.50
N PRO A 3 54.54 20.13 -25.17
CA PRO A 3 53.40 19.48 -25.78
C PRO A 3 52.10 20.10 -25.26
N MET A 4 51.19 20.46 -26.20
CA MET A 4 49.86 20.94 -25.87
C MET A 4 49.00 19.79 -25.28
N PRO A 5 48.17 20.07 -24.29
CA PRO A 5 47.26 19.06 -23.76
C PRO A 5 46.15 18.74 -24.77
N VAL A 6 45.97 17.47 -25.06
CA VAL A 6 44.87 16.94 -25.88
C VAL A 6 43.56 17.12 -25.10
N ALA A 7 42.69 17.99 -25.61
CA ALA A 7 41.34 18.14 -25.06
C ALA A 7 40.54 16.84 -25.30
N TYR A 8 40.28 16.11 -24.24
CA TYR A 8 39.32 15.01 -24.24
C TYR A 8 37.90 15.57 -24.41
N ASN A 9 37.37 15.43 -25.60
CA ASN A 9 35.98 15.78 -25.90
C ASN A 9 35.06 14.69 -25.31
N MET A 10 34.64 14.83 -24.03
CA MET A 10 33.63 14.03 -23.41
C MET A 10 32.23 14.55 -23.82
N SER A 11 31.85 14.44 -25.07
CA SER A 11 30.48 14.63 -25.49
C SER A 11 29.79 13.24 -25.63
N GLY A 12 29.62 12.56 -24.51
CA GLY A 12 28.76 11.39 -24.38
C GLY A 12 27.33 11.80 -24.03
N GLY A 13 26.77 12.76 -24.72
CA GLY A 13 25.34 13.11 -24.63
C GLY A 13 24.53 12.15 -25.51
N GLY A 14 24.48 10.87 -25.14
CA GLY A 14 23.49 9.97 -25.70
C GLY A 14 22.11 10.47 -25.26
N THR A 15 21.35 11.06 -26.19
CA THR A 15 19.92 11.31 -25.97
C THR A 15 19.25 9.95 -25.73
N ALA A 16 18.76 9.72 -24.50
CA ALA A 16 17.99 8.52 -24.23
C ALA A 16 16.88 8.41 -25.28
N PRO A 17 16.62 7.21 -25.82
CA PRO A 17 15.56 7.02 -26.80
C PRO A 17 14.23 7.52 -26.20
N ALA A 18 13.42 8.19 -27.01
CA ALA A 18 12.14 8.70 -26.57
C ALA A 18 11.29 7.54 -26.04
N MET A 19 10.80 7.67 -24.80
CA MET A 19 9.97 6.66 -24.17
C MET A 19 8.69 6.48 -24.96
N LYS A 20 8.32 5.25 -25.30
CA LYS A 20 7.08 4.95 -26.02
C LYS A 20 5.88 5.23 -25.09
N MET A 21 4.77 5.70 -25.66
CA MET A 21 3.56 5.97 -24.87
C MET A 21 3.05 4.72 -24.15
N SER A 22 3.14 3.55 -24.79
CA SER A 22 2.81 2.27 -24.15
C SER A 22 3.59 2.00 -22.88
N ASP A 23 4.89 2.28 -22.87
CA ASP A 23 5.75 2.05 -21.71
C ASP A 23 5.40 3.00 -20.55
N VAL A 24 5.00 4.25 -20.87
CA VAL A 24 4.51 5.20 -19.86
C VAL A 24 3.24 4.68 -19.19
N PHE A 25 2.24 4.22 -19.98
CA PHE A 25 0.99 3.68 -19.42
C PHE A 25 1.25 2.43 -18.56
N ILE A 26 2.11 1.52 -19.00
CA ILE A 26 2.48 0.32 -18.25
C ILE A 26 3.18 0.70 -16.94
N LEU A 27 4.14 1.62 -16.98
CA LEU A 27 4.88 2.06 -15.78
C LEU A 27 3.94 2.72 -14.77
N VAL A 28 3.08 3.65 -15.21
CA VAL A 28 2.11 4.33 -14.35
C VAL A 28 1.13 3.33 -13.74
N SER A 29 0.60 2.39 -14.53
CA SER A 29 -0.33 1.38 -14.03
C SER A 29 0.30 0.45 -12.99
N ILE A 30 1.52 -0.04 -13.23
CA ILE A 30 2.26 -0.86 -12.26
C ILE A 30 2.53 -0.05 -10.98
N SER A 31 2.93 1.21 -11.10
CA SER A 31 3.17 2.08 -9.93
C SER A 31 1.92 2.26 -9.08
N ILE A 32 0.75 2.46 -9.72
CA ILE A 32 -0.54 2.57 -9.04
C ILE A 32 -0.89 1.26 -8.33
N LEU A 33 -0.78 0.11 -9.03
CA LEU A 33 -1.13 -1.19 -8.47
C LEU A 33 -0.22 -1.60 -7.32
N VAL A 34 1.11 -1.43 -7.47
CA VAL A 34 2.08 -1.74 -6.42
C VAL A 34 1.93 -0.79 -5.24
N GLY A 35 1.76 0.51 -5.49
CA GLY A 35 1.52 1.50 -4.44
C GLY A 35 0.26 1.20 -3.63
N SER A 36 -0.85 0.87 -4.29
CA SER A 36 -2.08 0.42 -3.64
C SER A 36 -1.87 -0.84 -2.81
N LEU A 37 -1.17 -1.84 -3.35
CA LEU A 37 -0.89 -3.09 -2.63
C LEU A 37 -0.10 -2.83 -1.35
N ILE A 38 0.95 -2.00 -1.42
CA ILE A 38 1.77 -1.66 -0.26
C ILE A 38 0.93 -0.94 0.80
N MET A 39 0.08 0.00 0.40
CA MET A 39 -0.77 0.74 1.35
C MET A 39 -1.79 -0.15 2.07
N HIS A 40 -2.28 -1.24 1.41
CA HIS A 40 -3.27 -2.14 2.01
C HIS A 40 -2.65 -3.31 2.78
N SER A 41 -1.40 -3.68 2.51
CA SER A 41 -0.77 -4.88 3.08
C SER A 41 0.10 -4.62 4.31
N TRP A 42 0.13 -3.39 4.84
CA TRP A 42 1.03 -3.03 5.94
C TRP A 42 0.33 -2.57 7.23
N PRO A 43 -0.52 -3.38 7.87
CA PRO A 43 -0.82 -3.14 9.26
C PRO A 43 0.37 -3.61 10.11
N GLU A 44 1.07 -2.67 10.75
CA GLU A 44 2.13 -3.02 11.70
C GLU A 44 1.51 -3.54 13.00
N PRO A 45 1.89 -4.75 13.48
CA PRO A 45 1.48 -5.21 14.79
C PRO A 45 2.09 -4.32 15.88
N VAL A 46 1.28 -3.91 16.82
CA VAL A 46 1.69 -3.14 17.99
C VAL A 46 1.69 -4.06 19.20
N SER A 47 2.84 -4.22 19.85
CA SER A 47 2.94 -4.99 21.08
C SER A 47 2.63 -4.10 22.29
N ILE A 48 1.62 -4.48 23.07
CA ILE A 48 1.18 -3.76 24.25
C ILE A 48 1.51 -4.65 25.47
N SER A 49 2.33 -4.11 26.38
CA SER A 49 2.67 -4.78 27.65
C SER A 49 1.55 -4.57 28.67
N ASN A 50 1.54 -5.41 29.71
CA ASN A 50 0.61 -5.28 30.84
C ASN A 50 0.69 -3.86 31.46
N ASP A 51 -0.44 -3.34 31.90
CA ASP A 51 -0.63 -2.01 32.49
C ASP A 51 -0.24 -0.82 31.58
N VAL A 52 0.00 -1.06 30.28
CA VAL A 52 0.28 -0.03 29.30
C VAL A 52 -0.92 0.16 28.38
N SER A 53 -1.24 1.40 28.07
CA SER A 53 -2.26 1.74 27.08
C SER A 53 -1.63 2.24 25.81
N HIS A 54 -2.13 1.76 24.66
CA HIS A 54 -1.80 2.29 23.34
C HIS A 54 -2.91 3.21 22.86
N SER A 55 -2.56 4.44 22.51
CA SER A 55 -3.51 5.44 21.99
C SER A 55 -3.19 5.77 20.54
N LYS A 56 -4.23 5.76 19.70
CA LYS A 56 -4.13 6.10 18.27
C LYS A 56 -5.28 7.02 17.85
N ASN A 57 -4.93 8.15 17.25
CA ASN A 57 -5.91 9.03 16.62
C ASN A 57 -6.18 8.57 15.19
N LEU A 58 -7.45 8.35 14.86
CA LEU A 58 -7.92 7.86 13.57
C LEU A 58 -8.93 8.83 12.99
N SER A 59 -8.65 9.33 11.78
CA SER A 59 -9.64 10.10 11.01
C SER A 59 -10.49 9.12 10.21
N LEU A 60 -11.75 8.96 10.62
CA LEU A 60 -12.66 7.95 10.09
C LEU A 60 -13.92 8.60 9.51
N SER A 61 -14.49 7.96 8.52
CA SER A 61 -15.72 8.38 7.86
C SER A 61 -16.90 7.50 8.28
N ASP A 62 -18.11 8.01 8.09
CA ASP A 62 -19.32 7.21 8.31
C ASP A 62 -19.31 5.96 7.41
N GLY A 63 -19.56 4.81 8.03
CA GLY A 63 -19.50 3.51 7.38
C GLY A 63 -18.15 2.81 7.40
N ASP A 64 -17.05 3.47 7.79
CA ASP A 64 -15.76 2.80 7.95
C ASP A 64 -15.83 1.74 9.05
N GLU A 65 -15.06 0.66 8.87
CA GLU A 65 -14.92 -0.41 9.85
C GLU A 65 -13.47 -0.47 10.33
N VAL A 66 -13.26 -0.46 11.64
CA VAL A 66 -11.95 -0.66 12.26
C VAL A 66 -11.90 -2.08 12.78
N GLU A 67 -11.11 -2.92 12.13
CA GLU A 67 -10.86 -4.29 12.53
C GLU A 67 -9.62 -4.34 13.41
N MET A 68 -9.74 -4.94 14.58
CA MET A 68 -8.67 -5.14 15.54
C MET A 68 -8.51 -6.63 15.80
N GLN A 69 -7.32 -7.14 15.51
CA GLN A 69 -6.93 -8.53 15.80
C GLN A 69 -6.01 -8.51 17.00
N PHE A 70 -6.34 -9.30 18.02
CA PHE A 70 -5.58 -9.43 19.26
C PHE A 70 -4.98 -10.82 19.34
N SER A 71 -3.69 -10.90 19.68
CA SER A 71 -2.99 -12.16 19.96
C SER A 71 -2.32 -12.05 21.32
N ALA A 72 -2.79 -12.82 22.29
CA ALA A 72 -2.30 -12.80 23.65
C ALA A 72 -1.38 -14.00 23.93
N SER A 73 -0.21 -13.74 24.53
CA SER A 73 0.69 -14.79 24.99
C SER A 73 0.24 -15.45 26.30
N ASN A 74 -0.40 -14.68 27.19
CA ASN A 74 -0.91 -15.12 28.49
C ASN A 74 -2.36 -14.67 28.67
N ALA A 75 -3.05 -15.24 29.66
CA ALA A 75 -4.41 -14.81 30.01
C ALA A 75 -4.43 -13.31 30.35
N THR A 76 -5.28 -12.56 29.67
CA THR A 76 -5.33 -11.11 29.76
C THR A 76 -6.71 -10.56 29.45
N THR A 77 -7.00 -9.37 29.95
CA THR A 77 -8.19 -8.61 29.61
C THR A 77 -7.81 -7.40 28.80
N VAL A 78 -8.36 -7.30 27.58
CA VAL A 78 -8.18 -6.17 26.68
C VAL A 78 -9.40 -5.26 26.77
N THR A 79 -9.18 -4.01 27.12
CA THR A 79 -10.21 -2.97 27.18
C THR A 79 -10.04 -2.01 26.01
N ILE A 80 -11.07 -1.87 25.20
CA ILE A 80 -11.11 -0.97 24.03
C ILE A 80 -11.98 0.22 24.40
N SER A 81 -11.40 1.40 24.37
CA SER A 81 -12.09 2.66 24.63
C SER A 81 -12.02 3.58 23.40
N VAL A 82 -13.12 4.27 23.12
CA VAL A 82 -13.21 5.26 22.06
C VAL A 82 -13.71 6.56 22.67
N GLU A 83 -13.00 7.67 22.44
CA GLU A 83 -13.34 8.98 23.03
C GLU A 83 -13.43 8.96 24.58
N GLY A 84 -12.70 8.04 25.23
CA GLY A 84 -12.75 7.86 26.68
C GLY A 84 -13.88 6.97 27.19
N GLU A 85 -14.79 6.49 26.33
CA GLU A 85 -15.84 5.55 26.68
C GLU A 85 -15.41 4.11 26.35
N VAL A 86 -15.61 3.17 27.28
CA VAL A 86 -15.35 1.74 27.07
C VAL A 86 -16.39 1.18 26.11
N VAL A 87 -15.93 0.76 24.93
CA VAL A 87 -16.77 0.16 23.88
C VAL A 87 -16.84 -1.37 24.03
N LYS A 88 -15.72 -1.98 24.40
CA LYS A 88 -15.61 -3.44 24.49
C LYS A 88 -14.54 -3.84 25.51
N GLU A 89 -14.85 -4.90 26.24
CA GLU A 89 -13.91 -5.63 27.07
C GLU A 89 -13.86 -7.09 26.58
N ILE A 90 -12.66 -7.60 26.35
CA ILE A 90 -12.38 -8.94 25.83
C ILE A 90 -11.51 -9.67 26.83
N VAL A 91 -11.99 -10.77 27.36
CA VAL A 91 -11.20 -11.67 28.21
C VAL A 91 -10.58 -12.73 27.32
N MET A 92 -9.26 -12.74 27.25
CA MET A 92 -8.48 -13.65 26.42
C MET A 92 -7.83 -14.72 27.29
N ALA A 93 -7.85 -15.96 26.82
CA ALA A 93 -7.08 -17.06 27.42
C ALA A 93 -5.62 -17.00 26.97
N GLU A 94 -4.78 -17.81 27.61
CA GLU A 94 -3.39 -18.00 27.20
C GLU A 94 -3.30 -18.52 25.76
N ALA A 95 -2.39 -17.95 24.96
CA ALA A 95 -2.14 -18.31 23.57
C ALA A 95 -3.42 -18.26 22.68
N SER A 96 -4.31 -17.29 22.92
CA SER A 96 -5.54 -17.10 22.16
C SER A 96 -5.48 -15.89 21.21
N GLU A 97 -6.31 -15.96 20.18
CA GLU A 97 -6.53 -14.87 19.22
C GLU A 97 -7.99 -14.49 19.24
N GLU A 98 -8.28 -13.18 19.21
CA GLU A 98 -9.62 -12.62 19.16
C GLU A 98 -9.70 -11.48 18.18
N ASN A 99 -10.86 -11.36 17.53
CA ASN A 99 -11.13 -10.30 16.55
C ASN A 99 -12.29 -9.43 17.02
N PHE A 100 -12.15 -8.13 16.86
CA PHE A 100 -13.19 -7.16 17.12
C PHE A 100 -13.32 -6.17 15.98
N VAL A 101 -14.56 -5.92 15.51
CA VAL A 101 -14.86 -4.95 14.45
C VAL A 101 -15.68 -3.81 15.04
N LEU A 102 -15.16 -2.60 14.94
CA LEU A 102 -15.83 -1.37 15.33
C LEU A 102 -16.40 -0.69 14.09
N LYS A 103 -17.74 -0.56 14.03
CA LYS A 103 -18.42 0.18 12.94
C LYS A 103 -18.58 1.64 13.30
N ILE A 104 -18.14 2.51 12.40
CA ILE A 104 -18.18 3.95 12.55
C ILE A 104 -19.50 4.49 11.99
N LYS A 105 -20.19 5.33 12.78
CA LYS A 105 -21.50 5.91 12.45
C LYS A 105 -21.47 7.41 12.15
N SER A 106 -20.31 8.03 12.25
CA SER A 106 -20.16 9.45 11.95
C SER A 106 -18.74 9.78 11.53
N SER A 107 -18.58 10.75 10.61
CA SER A 107 -17.26 11.18 10.12
C SER A 107 -16.66 12.19 11.10
N LYS A 108 -15.58 11.80 11.77
CA LYS A 108 -14.78 12.66 12.67
C LYS A 108 -13.44 12.01 13.00
N ASP A 109 -12.62 12.74 13.76
CA ASP A 109 -11.43 12.18 14.39
C ASP A 109 -11.84 11.41 15.65
N TYR A 110 -11.34 10.18 15.78
CA TYR A 110 -11.58 9.29 16.91
C TYR A 110 -10.28 9.02 17.65
N ASN A 111 -10.31 9.13 18.98
CA ASN A 111 -9.22 8.66 19.83
C ASN A 111 -9.53 7.23 20.28
N LEU A 112 -8.79 6.27 19.74
CA LEU A 112 -8.86 4.85 20.10
C LEU A 112 -7.79 4.57 21.16
N VAL A 113 -8.21 4.04 22.30
CA VAL A 113 -7.32 3.62 23.38
C VAL A 113 -7.52 2.13 23.65
N ILE A 114 -6.44 1.38 23.60
CA ILE A 114 -6.41 -0.05 23.91
C ILE A 114 -5.56 -0.23 25.16
N SER A 115 -6.14 -0.77 26.21
CA SER A 115 -5.47 -1.08 27.48
C SER A 115 -5.46 -2.57 27.71
N VAL A 116 -4.35 -3.09 28.18
CA VAL A 116 -4.14 -4.52 28.46
C VAL A 116 -3.91 -4.69 29.94
N ASN A 117 -4.68 -5.59 30.57
CA ASN A 117 -4.58 -5.95 31.98
C ASN A 117 -4.42 -7.48 32.06
N GLY A 118 -3.24 -7.96 32.48
CA GLY A 118 -2.93 -9.38 32.68
C GLY A 118 -2.59 -9.67 34.13
N GLU A 119 -2.67 -10.94 34.53
CA GLU A 119 -2.30 -11.36 35.85
C GLU A 119 -0.77 -11.33 36.10
N ASP A 120 0.01 -11.45 35.01
CA ASP A 120 1.48 -11.45 35.06
C ASP A 120 2.04 -10.20 34.33
N ASN A 121 3.06 -9.58 34.94
CA ASN A 121 3.79 -8.44 34.40
C ASN A 121 4.52 -8.73 33.06
N THR A 122 4.55 -9.97 32.63
CA THR A 122 5.17 -10.43 31.39
C THR A 122 4.18 -10.63 30.24
N SER A 123 2.89 -10.36 30.46
CA SER A 123 1.86 -10.50 29.43
C SER A 123 2.08 -9.47 28.31
N ILE A 124 2.27 -9.97 27.11
CA ILE A 124 2.36 -9.16 25.88
C ILE A 124 1.17 -9.52 25.01
N THR A 125 0.43 -8.51 24.60
CA THR A 125 -0.64 -8.65 23.61
C THR A 125 -0.23 -7.93 22.35
N GLU A 126 -0.21 -8.64 21.23
CA GLU A 126 -0.01 -8.04 19.93
C GLU A 126 -1.37 -7.62 19.38
N VAL A 127 -1.43 -6.40 18.86
CA VAL A 127 -2.64 -5.82 18.28
C VAL A 127 -2.34 -5.39 16.86
N VAL A 128 -3.11 -5.91 15.92
CA VAL A 128 -3.10 -5.45 14.53
C VAL A 128 -4.37 -4.64 14.30
N ILE A 129 -4.22 -3.37 13.93
CA ILE A 129 -5.34 -2.47 13.65
C ILE A 129 -5.39 -2.23 12.15
N SER A 130 -6.44 -2.69 11.49
CA SER A 130 -6.73 -2.42 10.09
C SER A 130 -8.00 -1.57 9.94
N ILE A 131 -8.05 -0.74 8.91
CA ILE A 131 -9.19 0.13 8.64
C ILE A 131 -9.72 -0.24 7.26
N ASP A 132 -10.92 -0.82 7.23
CA ASP A 132 -11.67 -1.00 5.98
C ASP A 132 -12.49 0.27 5.72
N ARG A 133 -12.02 1.06 4.77
CA ARG A 133 -12.69 2.29 4.38
C ARG A 133 -13.81 1.98 3.41
N GLN A 134 -15.00 2.45 3.72
CA GLN A 134 -16.14 2.35 2.81
C GLN A 134 -16.02 3.30 1.61
N SER A 135 -15.03 4.18 1.61
CA SER A 135 -14.78 5.12 0.52
C SER A 135 -14.60 4.39 -0.81
N MET A 136 -15.48 4.69 -1.78
CA MET A 136 -15.37 4.15 -3.13
C MET A 136 -14.04 4.50 -3.81
N LEU A 137 -13.38 5.56 -3.38
CA LEU A 137 -12.10 6.01 -3.95
C LEU A 137 -11.01 4.94 -3.80
N ASP A 138 -10.93 4.28 -2.65
CA ASP A 138 -9.93 3.23 -2.42
C ASP A 138 -10.18 1.99 -3.30
N LYS A 139 -11.46 1.71 -3.59
CA LYS A 139 -11.87 0.57 -4.44
C LYS A 139 -11.73 0.85 -5.93
N ILE A 140 -11.78 2.13 -6.37
CA ILE A 140 -11.67 2.54 -7.77
C ILE A 140 -10.21 2.51 -8.27
N VAL A 141 -9.23 2.69 -7.40
CA VAL A 141 -7.80 2.74 -7.78
C VAL A 141 -7.36 1.44 -8.48
N TYR A 142 -7.79 0.27 -7.99
CA TYR A 142 -7.47 -1.02 -8.62
C TYR A 142 -8.01 -1.17 -10.04
N PRO A 143 -9.32 -1.00 -10.31
CA PRO A 143 -9.82 -1.09 -11.68
C PRO A 143 -9.18 -0.05 -12.61
N ILE A 144 -8.88 1.15 -12.17
CA ILE A 144 -8.15 2.14 -12.98
C ILE A 144 -6.75 1.64 -13.33
N GLY A 145 -6.00 1.14 -12.35
CA GLY A 145 -4.67 0.56 -12.57
C GLY A 145 -4.71 -0.59 -13.58
N VAL A 146 -5.68 -1.49 -13.46
CA VAL A 146 -5.85 -2.62 -14.39
C VAL A 146 -6.21 -2.12 -15.79
N LEU A 147 -7.13 -1.16 -15.94
CA LEU A 147 -7.51 -0.60 -17.24
C LEU A 147 -6.33 0.07 -17.94
N LEU A 148 -5.53 0.85 -17.20
CA LEU A 148 -4.32 1.48 -17.74
C LEU A 148 -3.28 0.43 -18.18
N LEU A 149 -3.14 -0.66 -17.43
CA LEU A 149 -2.24 -1.75 -17.79
C LEU A 149 -2.68 -2.42 -19.10
N VAL A 150 -3.95 -2.79 -19.19
CA VAL A 150 -4.51 -3.42 -20.40
C VAL A 150 -4.36 -2.49 -21.61
N PHE A 151 -4.67 -1.20 -21.45
CA PHE A 151 -4.50 -0.20 -22.48
C PHE A 151 -3.04 -0.05 -22.92
N GLY A 152 -2.10 0.02 -21.97
CA GLY A 152 -0.66 0.08 -22.24
C GLY A 152 -0.15 -1.14 -23.02
N LEU A 153 -0.60 -2.35 -22.62
CA LEU A 153 -0.24 -3.60 -23.31
C LEU A 153 -0.83 -3.67 -24.74
N TYR A 154 -2.07 -3.21 -24.91
CA TYR A 154 -2.70 -3.12 -26.21
C TYR A 154 -1.94 -2.15 -27.13
N LYS A 155 -1.63 -0.96 -26.64
CA LYS A 155 -0.87 0.05 -27.37
C LYS A 155 0.55 -0.44 -27.74
N ARG A 156 1.21 -1.16 -26.85
CA ARG A 156 2.51 -1.77 -27.11
C ARG A 156 2.45 -2.79 -28.25
N LYS A 157 1.37 -3.56 -28.32
CA LYS A 157 1.16 -4.51 -29.44
C LYS A 157 0.99 -3.77 -30.76
N GLU A 158 0.22 -2.69 -30.77
CA GLU A 158 0.00 -1.85 -31.95
C GLU A 158 1.31 -1.18 -32.44
N GLU A 159 2.09 -0.60 -31.52
CA GLU A 159 3.38 0.01 -31.84
C GLU A 159 4.38 -0.99 -32.44
N LYS A 160 4.43 -2.24 -31.91
CA LYS A 160 5.27 -3.30 -32.50
C LYS A 160 4.84 -3.74 -33.88
N GLN A 161 3.54 -3.76 -34.17
CA GLN A 161 3.04 -4.10 -35.48
C GLN A 161 3.40 -3.03 -36.52
N LEU A 162 3.35 -1.76 -36.13
CA LEU A 162 3.74 -0.64 -37.01
C LEU A 162 5.24 -0.68 -37.31
N GLU A 163 6.09 -0.91 -36.30
CA GLU A 163 7.55 -1.06 -36.50
C GLU A 163 7.88 -2.20 -37.49
N HIS A 164 7.24 -3.34 -37.33
CA HIS A 164 7.48 -4.49 -38.21
C HIS A 164 7.03 -4.21 -39.65
N SER A 165 5.94 -3.47 -39.84
CA SER A 165 5.47 -3.07 -41.17
C SER A 165 6.40 -2.06 -41.84
N GLU A 166 7.01 -1.14 -41.07
CA GLU A 166 7.98 -0.18 -41.59
C GLU A 166 9.30 -0.86 -41.98
N GLU A 167 9.78 -1.84 -41.21
CA GLU A 167 10.97 -2.64 -41.53
C GLU A 167 10.75 -3.45 -42.84
N GLU A 168 9.60 -4.08 -43.01
CA GLU A 168 9.27 -4.86 -44.20
C GLU A 168 9.19 -4.00 -45.50
N ILE A 169 8.71 -2.75 -45.38
CA ILE A 169 8.69 -1.81 -46.48
C ILE A 169 10.10 -1.35 -46.88
N LEU A 170 10.94 -1.07 -45.89
CA LEU A 170 12.32 -0.64 -46.10
C LEU A 170 13.17 -1.73 -46.76
N ASP A 171 13.03 -2.99 -46.35
CA ASP A 171 13.71 -4.11 -46.96
C ASP A 171 13.28 -4.37 -48.39
N ALA A 172 11.98 -4.18 -48.70
CA ALA A 172 11.45 -4.32 -50.08
C ALA A 172 11.94 -3.22 -51.02
N GLU A 173 12.26 -2.02 -50.49
CA GLU A 173 12.77 -0.89 -51.27
C GLU A 173 14.28 -1.00 -51.56
N ILE A 174 15.04 -1.75 -50.73
CA ILE A 174 16.47 -1.97 -50.91
C ILE A 174 16.73 -3.09 -51.99
N ASP A 175 15.79 -4.05 -52.11
CA ASP A 175 15.91 -5.18 -53.05
C ASP A 175 15.37 -4.89 -54.46
N ALA A 176 14.86 -3.69 -54.72
CA ALA A 176 14.29 -3.24 -56.00
C ALA A 176 15.27 -2.33 -56.76
#